data_fa94a1bb7a57199bdd399e5157581f7a
#
_entry.id   fa94a1bb7a57199bdd399e5157581f7a
#
_cell.length_a   1.000
_cell.length_b   1.000
_cell.length_c   1.000
_cell.angle_alpha   90.00
_cell.angle_beta   90.00
_cell.angle_gamma   90.00
#
_symmetry.space_group_name_H-M   'P 1'
#
loop_
_entity.id
_entity.type
_entity.pdbx_description
1 polymer ?
#
loop_
_entity_poly.entity_id
_entity_poly.type
_entity_poly.pdbx_seq_one_letter_code
_entity_poly.pdbx_strand_id
1 'polypeptide(L)'
;MTTTFPEGRAVVYCEGAFGTPYGKTAHGLVRRTRRYELLSIIDSRHDGHDAAEVLDGRQGGIAVVGSLAAAMDRAAEEGRPATHFVIGLAPDGGRLSPAARSAVKAALRGGLNVDSGLHDFLSEDAELDQLARANGVQIRDVRRPPDRSSLHFFSGAIERVGSARIALLGTDSAVGKRTTAWKVVEGLEARHRSVEMIGTGQTAWMQGVRFGIVLDSLVNDFVSGEIEHAVWRAWSEARPEFMLLEGQGSLMNPAYPGGFELLAAGRPHAVILQHAPARRDYDGFPGYPIQRLTEQIRAIELISGRPVVALALNHEGLSGDEIITACEAMSAETGLPVADPLHGDLGPILDLVEEIGARECRA
;
A
#
# COMPACT_ATOMS: atom_id res chain seq x y z
N MET A 1 -6.30 -20.05 10.37
CA MET A 1 -7.24 -20.22 9.24
C MET A 1 -6.62 -19.53 8.04
N THR A 2 -6.41 -20.22 6.93
CA THR A 2 -5.94 -19.61 5.68
C THR A 2 -7.05 -18.72 5.13
N THR A 3 -6.81 -17.42 5.07
CA THR A 3 -7.76 -16.47 4.47
C THR A 3 -7.91 -16.79 2.98
N THR A 4 -9.13 -17.10 2.55
CA THR A 4 -9.44 -17.32 1.12
C THR A 4 -9.84 -15.99 0.49
N PHE A 5 -9.18 -15.60 -0.58
CA PHE A 5 -9.53 -14.39 -1.35
C PHE A 5 -10.33 -14.74 -2.61
N PRO A 6 -11.26 -13.88 -3.05
CA PRO A 6 -11.75 -12.67 -2.36
C PRO A 6 -12.63 -12.98 -1.14
N GLU A 7 -12.57 -12.12 -0.12
CA GLU A 7 -13.44 -12.23 1.07
C GLU A 7 -14.87 -11.77 0.78
N GLY A 8 -15.06 -10.94 -0.24
CA GLY A 8 -16.37 -10.47 -0.63
C GLY A 8 -16.33 -9.46 -1.78
N ARG A 9 -17.52 -8.96 -2.12
CA ARG A 9 -17.77 -7.96 -3.17
C ARG A 9 -17.89 -6.58 -2.53
N ALA A 10 -17.00 -5.66 -2.94
CA ALA A 10 -16.86 -4.37 -2.29
C ALA A 10 -17.30 -3.18 -3.16
N VAL A 11 -18.03 -2.27 -2.54
CA VAL A 11 -18.16 -0.88 -2.99
C VAL A 11 -17.24 -0.01 -2.16
N VAL A 12 -16.49 0.89 -2.78
CA VAL A 12 -15.47 1.70 -2.11
C VAL A 12 -15.91 3.14 -2.03
N TYR A 13 -16.04 3.66 -0.82
CA TYR A 13 -16.44 5.04 -0.55
C TYR A 13 -15.24 5.98 -0.64
N CYS A 14 -15.28 6.90 -1.58
CA CYS A 14 -14.24 7.90 -1.81
C CYS A 14 -14.79 9.28 -2.15
N GLU A 15 -15.99 9.62 -1.62
CA GLU A 15 -16.76 10.81 -1.93
C GLU A 15 -15.94 12.09 -1.81
N GLY A 16 -15.88 12.84 -2.92
CA GLY A 16 -15.21 14.12 -3.03
C GLY A 16 -13.68 14.05 -3.02
N ALA A 17 -13.09 12.84 -3.01
CA ALA A 17 -11.66 12.66 -2.84
C ALA A 17 -11.01 11.75 -3.91
N PHE A 18 -11.78 11.10 -4.78
CA PHE A 18 -11.22 10.09 -5.70
C PHE A 18 -10.19 10.67 -6.67
N GLY A 19 -10.34 11.89 -7.15
CA GLY A 19 -9.35 12.59 -7.99
C GLY A 19 -8.25 13.32 -7.20
N THR A 20 -8.04 13.02 -5.91
CA THR A 20 -7.09 13.73 -5.04
C THR A 20 -6.20 12.76 -4.26
N PRO A 21 -5.06 13.22 -3.67
CA PRO A 21 -4.22 12.38 -2.81
C PRO A 21 -4.94 11.74 -1.62
N TYR A 22 -6.06 12.33 -1.17
CA TYR A 22 -6.89 11.78 -0.08
C TYR A 22 -7.65 10.51 -0.47
N GLY A 23 -7.72 10.18 -1.77
CA GLY A 23 -8.26 8.92 -2.30
C GLY A 23 -7.25 7.78 -2.39
N LYS A 24 -6.03 7.91 -1.88
CA LYS A 24 -4.92 6.96 -2.09
C LYS A 24 -5.24 5.51 -1.71
N THR A 25 -6.15 5.27 -0.78
CA THR A 25 -6.62 3.91 -0.44
C THR A 25 -7.49 3.35 -1.57
N ALA A 26 -8.47 4.11 -2.06
CA ALA A 26 -9.28 3.72 -3.22
C ALA A 26 -8.42 3.52 -4.47
N HIS A 27 -7.45 4.42 -4.74
CA HIS A 27 -6.51 4.28 -5.85
C HIS A 27 -5.74 2.95 -5.80
N GLY A 28 -5.28 2.57 -4.60
CA GLY A 28 -4.61 1.30 -4.40
C GLY A 28 -5.51 0.12 -4.74
N LEU A 29 -6.77 0.15 -4.30
CA LEU A 29 -7.75 -0.92 -4.55
C LEU A 29 -8.11 -1.04 -6.03
N VAL A 30 -8.31 0.09 -6.73
CA VAL A 30 -8.59 0.13 -8.18
C VAL A 30 -7.45 -0.50 -8.97
N ARG A 31 -6.19 -0.14 -8.65
CA ARG A 31 -5.01 -0.67 -9.33
C ARG A 31 -4.79 -2.14 -9.06
N ARG A 32 -5.03 -2.59 -7.82
CA ARG A 32 -4.93 -3.99 -7.43
C ARG A 32 -5.62 -4.27 -6.10
N THR A 33 -6.42 -5.32 -6.06
CA THR A 33 -6.84 -5.98 -4.82
C THR A 33 -7.07 -7.47 -5.08
N ARG A 34 -6.65 -8.30 -4.12
CA ARG A 34 -7.00 -9.73 -4.05
C ARG A 34 -8.10 -9.95 -3.01
N ARG A 35 -8.19 -9.03 -2.02
CA ARG A 35 -9.12 -9.17 -0.89
C ARG A 35 -10.58 -9.03 -1.29
N TYR A 36 -10.86 -8.16 -2.27
CA TYR A 36 -12.22 -7.90 -2.72
C TYR A 36 -12.37 -8.09 -4.22
N GLU A 37 -13.53 -8.56 -4.61
CA GLU A 37 -14.07 -8.32 -5.93
C GLU A 37 -14.63 -6.89 -5.93
N LEU A 38 -13.93 -5.97 -6.60
CA LEU A 38 -14.28 -4.56 -6.60
C LEU A 38 -15.41 -4.29 -7.58
N LEU A 39 -16.54 -3.78 -7.10
CA LEU A 39 -17.74 -3.52 -7.91
C LEU A 39 -17.79 -2.09 -8.44
N SER A 40 -17.59 -1.11 -7.56
CA SER A 40 -17.64 0.32 -7.91
C SER A 40 -16.93 1.18 -6.88
N ILE A 41 -16.63 2.42 -7.31
CA ILE A 41 -16.18 3.52 -6.45
C ILE A 41 -17.34 4.50 -6.28
N ILE A 42 -17.56 5.00 -5.07
CA ILE A 42 -18.58 6.03 -4.77
C ILE A 42 -17.86 7.37 -4.70
N ASP A 43 -18.05 8.20 -5.71
CA ASP A 43 -17.63 9.60 -5.77
C ASP A 43 -18.52 10.37 -6.74
N SER A 44 -19.36 11.28 -6.23
CA SER A 44 -20.30 12.05 -7.03
C SER A 44 -19.65 12.99 -8.05
N ARG A 45 -18.37 13.37 -7.85
CA ARG A 45 -17.63 14.24 -8.78
C ARG A 45 -17.22 13.54 -10.07
N HIS A 46 -17.10 12.21 -10.04
CA HIS A 46 -16.68 11.41 -11.17
C HIS A 46 -17.75 10.38 -11.58
N ASP A 47 -19.02 10.64 -11.23
CA ASP A 47 -20.13 9.76 -11.56
C ASP A 47 -20.19 9.48 -13.08
N GLY A 48 -20.37 8.22 -13.45
CA GLY A 48 -20.42 7.77 -14.84
C GLY A 48 -19.08 7.51 -15.51
N HIS A 49 -17.95 7.78 -14.85
CA HIS A 49 -16.62 7.50 -15.38
C HIS A 49 -16.12 6.10 -14.99
N ASP A 50 -15.10 5.64 -15.71
CA ASP A 50 -14.29 4.47 -15.29
C ASP A 50 -13.23 4.90 -14.26
N ALA A 51 -13.09 4.13 -13.19
CA ALA A 51 -12.18 4.48 -12.10
C ALA A 51 -10.70 4.50 -12.52
N ALA A 52 -10.28 3.56 -13.36
CA ALA A 52 -8.90 3.51 -13.85
C ALA A 52 -8.63 4.58 -14.91
N GLU A 53 -9.66 4.98 -15.67
CA GLU A 53 -9.56 6.11 -16.59
C GLU A 53 -9.33 7.44 -15.85
N VAL A 54 -10.05 7.66 -14.73
CA VAL A 54 -9.84 8.84 -13.89
C VAL A 54 -8.44 8.89 -13.28
N LEU A 55 -7.88 7.72 -12.92
CA LEU A 55 -6.57 7.66 -12.24
C LEU A 55 -5.39 7.62 -13.20
N ASP A 56 -5.49 6.82 -14.25
CA ASP A 56 -4.35 6.42 -15.07
C ASP A 56 -4.62 6.58 -16.58
N GLY A 57 -5.75 7.21 -16.97
CA GLY A 57 -6.15 7.44 -18.36
C GLY A 57 -6.46 6.17 -19.17
N ARG A 58 -6.74 5.04 -18.52
CA ARG A 58 -7.00 3.74 -19.15
C ARG A 58 -8.27 3.12 -18.60
N GLN A 59 -9.05 2.46 -19.46
CA GLN A 59 -10.24 1.72 -19.05
C GLN A 59 -9.84 0.52 -18.18
N GLY A 60 -10.54 0.35 -17.05
CA GLY A 60 -10.31 -0.73 -16.08
C GLY A 60 -11.56 -1.55 -15.77
N GLY A 61 -12.73 -1.12 -16.22
CA GLY A 61 -14.00 -1.83 -16.03
C GLY A 61 -14.64 -1.63 -14.66
N ILE A 62 -14.12 -0.72 -13.80
CA ILE A 62 -14.69 -0.40 -12.50
C ILE A 62 -15.41 0.95 -12.61
N ALA A 63 -16.73 0.95 -12.44
CA ALA A 63 -17.51 2.18 -12.53
C ALA A 63 -17.33 3.08 -11.30
N VAL A 64 -17.31 4.39 -11.53
CA VAL A 64 -17.54 5.38 -10.49
C VAL A 64 -19.03 5.75 -10.50
N VAL A 65 -19.65 5.77 -9.32
CA VAL A 65 -21.09 6.06 -9.14
C VAL A 65 -21.30 7.13 -8.09
N GLY A 66 -22.39 7.90 -8.24
CA GLY A 66 -22.64 9.09 -7.42
C GLY A 66 -23.15 8.82 -6.01
N SER A 67 -23.53 7.59 -5.66
CA SER A 67 -24.08 7.28 -4.32
C SER A 67 -23.99 5.80 -3.97
N LEU A 68 -24.12 5.50 -2.66
CA LEU A 68 -24.22 4.11 -2.19
C LEU A 68 -25.46 3.40 -2.77
N ALA A 69 -26.58 4.09 -2.90
CA ALA A 69 -27.79 3.50 -3.49
C ALA A 69 -27.54 3.06 -4.94
N ALA A 70 -26.98 3.95 -5.76
CA ALA A 70 -26.60 3.62 -7.14
C ALA A 70 -25.60 2.47 -7.22
N ALA A 71 -24.65 2.39 -6.29
CA ALA A 71 -23.69 1.28 -6.21
C ALA A 71 -24.37 -0.06 -5.90
N MET A 72 -25.31 -0.07 -4.97
CA MET A 72 -26.05 -1.27 -4.58
C MET A 72 -27.02 -1.72 -5.69
N ASP A 73 -27.76 -0.78 -6.31
CA ASP A 73 -28.70 -1.06 -7.40
C ASP A 73 -27.95 -1.68 -8.58
N ARG A 74 -26.86 -1.06 -9.02
CA ARG A 74 -25.98 -1.59 -10.07
C ARG A 74 -25.49 -3.00 -9.75
N ALA A 75 -24.99 -3.22 -8.54
CA ALA A 75 -24.49 -4.52 -8.10
C ALA A 75 -25.58 -5.62 -8.13
N ALA A 76 -26.83 -5.24 -7.78
CA ALA A 76 -27.98 -6.13 -7.82
C ALA A 76 -28.42 -6.45 -9.27
N GLU A 77 -28.45 -5.44 -10.15
CA GLU A 77 -28.75 -5.61 -11.58
C GLU A 77 -27.76 -6.51 -12.29
N GLU A 78 -26.47 -6.44 -11.91
CA GLU A 78 -25.42 -7.32 -12.42
C GLU A 78 -25.45 -8.73 -11.79
N GLY A 79 -26.37 -9.02 -10.88
CA GLY A 79 -26.44 -10.31 -10.17
C GLY A 79 -25.28 -10.52 -9.19
N ARG A 80 -24.58 -9.47 -8.80
CA ARG A 80 -23.39 -9.49 -7.95
C ARG A 80 -23.58 -8.62 -6.70
N PRO A 81 -24.57 -8.89 -5.80
CA PRO A 81 -24.88 -8.01 -4.68
C PRO A 81 -23.64 -7.72 -3.83
N ALA A 82 -23.46 -6.47 -3.45
CA ALA A 82 -22.35 -6.04 -2.59
C ALA A 82 -22.46 -6.68 -1.20
N THR A 83 -21.31 -6.96 -0.60
CA THR A 83 -21.19 -7.53 0.75
C THR A 83 -20.35 -6.66 1.68
N HIS A 84 -19.53 -5.77 1.11
CA HIS A 84 -18.61 -4.92 1.86
C HIS A 84 -18.69 -3.47 1.38
N PHE A 85 -18.63 -2.58 2.35
CA PHE A 85 -18.42 -1.15 2.18
C PHE A 85 -17.02 -0.82 2.70
N VAL A 86 -16.14 -0.40 1.83
CA VAL A 86 -14.74 -0.11 2.17
C VAL A 86 -14.51 1.40 2.16
N ILE A 87 -13.96 1.95 3.23
CA ILE A 87 -13.59 3.36 3.28
C ILE A 87 -12.28 3.54 2.49
N GLY A 88 -12.40 4.14 1.30
CA GLY A 88 -11.30 4.44 0.39
C GLY A 88 -10.57 5.75 0.68
N LEU A 89 -11.06 6.51 1.66
CA LEU A 89 -10.51 7.79 2.08
C LEU A 89 -9.25 7.63 2.94
N ALA A 90 -8.31 8.54 2.77
CA ALA A 90 -7.12 8.68 3.61
C ALA A 90 -6.81 10.17 3.85
N PRO A 91 -7.71 10.91 4.54
CA PRO A 91 -7.51 12.31 4.85
C PRO A 91 -6.41 12.51 5.91
N ASP A 92 -5.90 13.73 6.01
CA ASP A 92 -4.96 14.08 7.07
C ASP A 92 -5.56 13.82 8.45
N GLY A 93 -4.76 13.25 9.35
CA GLY A 93 -5.24 12.81 10.66
C GLY A 93 -6.19 11.61 10.66
N GLY A 94 -6.59 11.09 9.48
CA GLY A 94 -7.37 9.87 9.34
C GLY A 94 -8.72 9.86 10.06
N ARG A 95 -9.40 11.03 10.16
CA ARG A 95 -10.66 11.19 10.90
C ARG A 95 -11.88 10.91 10.04
N LEU A 96 -12.93 10.39 10.67
CA LEU A 96 -14.23 10.15 10.03
C LEU A 96 -15.03 11.45 9.93
N SER A 97 -15.31 11.92 8.70
CA SER A 97 -16.16 13.10 8.51
C SER A 97 -17.64 12.78 8.79
N PRO A 98 -18.48 13.79 9.11
CA PRO A 98 -19.92 13.58 9.29
C PRO A 98 -20.61 12.96 8.07
N ALA A 99 -20.19 13.34 6.85
CA ALA A 99 -20.71 12.77 5.60
C ALA A 99 -20.34 11.29 5.46
N ALA A 100 -19.07 10.94 5.68
CA ALA A 100 -18.61 9.55 5.67
C ALA A 100 -19.31 8.72 6.76
N ARG A 101 -19.51 9.29 7.96
CA ARG A 101 -20.27 8.62 9.03
C ARG A 101 -21.72 8.31 8.61
N SER A 102 -22.36 9.22 7.92
CA SER A 102 -23.72 9.01 7.40
C SER A 102 -23.75 7.88 6.36
N ALA A 103 -22.75 7.83 5.48
CA ALA A 103 -22.60 6.75 4.49
C ALA A 103 -22.34 5.38 5.16
N VAL A 104 -21.50 5.33 6.21
CA VAL A 104 -21.30 4.11 7.01
C VAL A 104 -22.59 3.62 7.64
N LYS A 105 -23.41 4.53 8.23
CA LYS A 105 -24.71 4.16 8.78
C LYS A 105 -25.66 3.58 7.72
N ALA A 106 -25.66 4.17 6.52
CA ALA A 106 -26.46 3.67 5.40
C ALA A 106 -25.98 2.28 4.96
N ALA A 107 -24.67 2.07 4.87
CA ALA A 107 -24.07 0.78 4.52
C ALA A 107 -24.42 -0.32 5.53
N LEU A 108 -24.30 -0.04 6.83
CA LEU A 108 -24.67 -0.98 7.88
C LEU A 108 -26.16 -1.35 7.84
N ARG A 109 -27.05 -0.37 7.62
CA ARG A 109 -28.49 -0.62 7.42
C ARG A 109 -28.79 -1.42 6.17
N GLY A 110 -27.97 -1.25 5.12
CA GLY A 110 -28.03 -2.03 3.88
C GLY A 110 -27.47 -3.43 3.97
N GLY A 111 -27.02 -3.88 5.15
CA GLY A 111 -26.48 -5.23 5.34
C GLY A 111 -25.05 -5.42 4.84
N LEU A 112 -24.25 -4.33 4.74
CA LEU A 112 -22.86 -4.40 4.31
C LEU A 112 -21.92 -4.45 5.51
N ASN A 113 -20.92 -5.33 5.46
CA ASN A 113 -19.76 -5.23 6.33
C ASN A 113 -18.99 -3.95 6.04
N VAL A 114 -18.38 -3.33 7.04
CA VAL A 114 -17.62 -2.08 6.87
C VAL A 114 -16.15 -2.30 7.20
N ASP A 115 -15.27 -1.98 6.26
CA ASP A 115 -13.83 -1.99 6.46
C ASP A 115 -13.29 -0.56 6.47
N SER A 116 -12.67 -0.15 7.58
CA SER A 116 -12.13 1.19 7.79
C SER A 116 -10.62 1.16 8.00
N GLY A 117 -9.90 1.97 7.22
CA GLY A 117 -8.48 2.26 7.42
C GLY A 117 -8.22 3.63 8.08
N LEU A 118 -9.23 4.23 8.68
CA LEU A 118 -9.10 5.50 9.40
C LEU A 118 -8.45 5.30 10.79
N HIS A 119 -8.04 6.39 11.42
CA HIS A 119 -7.56 6.36 12.80
C HIS A 119 -8.70 6.33 13.82
N ASP A 120 -9.88 6.82 13.46
CA ASP A 120 -11.08 6.62 14.26
C ASP A 120 -11.51 5.16 14.20
N PHE A 121 -11.66 4.51 15.34
CA PHE A 121 -12.18 3.15 15.43
C PHE A 121 -13.71 3.19 15.40
N LEU A 122 -14.28 2.79 14.28
CA LEU A 122 -15.73 2.85 14.06
C LEU A 122 -16.47 1.87 14.94
N SER A 123 -15.86 0.75 15.31
CA SER A 123 -16.42 -0.25 16.22
C SER A 123 -16.53 0.26 17.67
N GLU A 124 -15.91 1.38 18.04
CA GLU A 124 -16.07 2.04 19.34
C GLU A 124 -17.18 3.08 19.37
N ASP A 125 -17.73 3.46 18.22
CA ASP A 125 -18.92 4.30 18.13
C ASP A 125 -20.15 3.44 18.46
N ALA A 126 -20.80 3.75 19.60
CA ALA A 126 -21.90 2.95 20.11
C ALA A 126 -23.10 2.84 19.15
N GLU A 127 -23.36 3.89 18.35
CA GLU A 127 -24.44 3.88 17.36
C GLU A 127 -24.09 2.97 16.17
N LEU A 128 -22.85 3.05 15.69
CA LEU A 128 -22.38 2.22 14.56
C LEU A 128 -22.31 0.73 14.97
N ASP A 129 -21.77 0.44 16.15
CA ASP A 129 -21.72 -0.93 16.68
C ASP A 129 -23.12 -1.52 16.85
N GLN A 130 -24.06 -0.75 17.41
CA GLN A 130 -25.47 -1.18 17.54
C GLN A 130 -26.12 -1.46 16.18
N LEU A 131 -25.86 -0.59 15.16
CA LEU A 131 -26.37 -0.81 13.80
C LEU A 131 -25.75 -2.07 13.17
N ALA A 132 -24.46 -2.29 13.33
CA ALA A 132 -23.80 -3.48 12.79
C ALA A 132 -24.40 -4.76 13.39
N ARG A 133 -24.54 -4.84 14.72
CA ARG A 133 -25.18 -5.97 15.41
C ARG A 133 -26.63 -6.20 14.99
N ALA A 134 -27.40 -5.13 14.88
CA ALA A 134 -28.82 -5.21 14.51
C ALA A 134 -29.02 -5.77 13.10
N ASN A 135 -28.06 -5.55 12.19
CA ASN A 135 -28.11 -6.02 10.81
C ASN A 135 -27.26 -7.25 10.53
N GLY A 136 -26.62 -7.85 11.56
CA GLY A 136 -25.82 -9.06 11.42
C GLY A 136 -24.54 -8.90 10.60
N VAL A 137 -23.99 -7.67 10.56
CA VAL A 137 -22.77 -7.32 9.84
C VAL A 137 -21.65 -6.90 10.79
N GLN A 138 -20.43 -6.78 10.28
CA GLN A 138 -19.24 -6.47 11.06
C GLN A 138 -18.61 -5.14 10.65
N ILE A 139 -17.99 -4.46 11.61
CA ILE A 139 -17.07 -3.35 11.39
C ILE A 139 -15.66 -3.86 11.67
N ARG A 140 -14.75 -3.72 10.68
CA ARG A 140 -13.33 -4.01 10.84
C ARG A 140 -12.53 -2.71 10.79
N ASP A 141 -11.98 -2.33 11.91
CA ASP A 141 -11.02 -1.23 12.02
C ASP A 141 -9.63 -1.78 11.73
N VAL A 142 -9.18 -1.64 10.47
CA VAL A 142 -7.93 -2.24 9.99
C VAL A 142 -6.70 -1.73 10.74
N ARG A 143 -6.77 -0.51 11.28
CA ARG A 143 -5.72 0.10 12.11
C ARG A 143 -5.77 -0.30 13.58
N ARG A 144 -6.80 -1.05 14.00
CA ARG A 144 -6.84 -1.53 15.39
C ARG A 144 -5.66 -2.46 15.65
N PRO A 145 -4.73 -2.08 16.55
CA PRO A 145 -3.61 -2.96 16.86
C PRO A 145 -4.11 -4.21 17.58
N PRO A 146 -3.39 -5.33 17.46
CA PRO A 146 -3.61 -6.50 18.32
C PRO A 146 -3.46 -6.15 19.80
N ASP A 147 -4.02 -7.00 20.68
CA ASP A 147 -3.80 -6.86 22.12
C ASP A 147 -2.30 -6.91 22.42
N ARG A 148 -1.85 -6.09 23.37
CA ARG A 148 -0.42 -6.01 23.74
C ARG A 148 0.20 -7.35 24.11
N SER A 149 -0.58 -8.26 24.69
CA SER A 149 -0.14 -9.62 25.07
C SER A 149 0.15 -10.52 23.87
N SER A 150 -0.33 -10.16 22.66
CA SER A 150 -0.10 -10.90 21.42
C SER A 150 0.98 -10.25 20.52
N LEU A 151 1.54 -9.10 20.95
CA LEU A 151 2.61 -8.44 20.22
C LEU A 151 3.97 -9.07 20.52
N HIS A 152 4.88 -9.00 19.55
CA HIS A 152 6.18 -9.66 19.60
C HIS A 152 7.30 -8.63 19.80
N PHE A 153 8.29 -9.00 20.62
CA PHE A 153 9.59 -8.33 20.65
C PHE A 153 10.53 -8.93 19.62
N PHE A 154 11.51 -8.13 19.19
CA PHE A 154 12.56 -8.62 18.31
C PHE A 154 13.34 -9.76 18.97
N SER A 155 13.46 -10.89 18.26
CA SER A 155 14.02 -12.14 18.79
C SER A 155 15.26 -12.63 18.04
N GLY A 156 15.60 -12.04 16.90
CA GLY A 156 16.66 -12.52 16.00
C GLY A 156 16.18 -13.66 15.08
N ALA A 157 14.89 -13.99 15.04
CA ALA A 157 14.36 -15.03 14.16
C ALA A 157 14.58 -14.72 12.67
N ILE A 158 14.71 -13.44 12.34
CA ILE A 158 15.01 -12.94 10.98
C ILE A 158 16.29 -13.57 10.37
N GLU A 159 17.27 -13.94 11.19
CA GLU A 159 18.53 -14.53 10.72
C GLU A 159 18.36 -15.95 10.16
N ARG A 160 17.22 -16.58 10.43
CA ARG A 160 16.88 -17.92 9.92
C ARG A 160 16.04 -17.88 8.65
N VAL A 161 15.69 -16.67 8.17
CA VAL A 161 14.86 -16.48 6.98
C VAL A 161 15.73 -16.60 5.73
N GLY A 162 15.49 -17.62 4.93
CA GLY A 162 16.27 -17.91 3.71
C GLY A 162 15.75 -17.25 2.43
N SER A 163 14.70 -16.40 2.50
CA SER A 163 14.20 -15.64 1.34
C SER A 163 15.08 -14.42 1.06
N ALA A 164 15.27 -14.07 -0.19
CA ALA A 164 15.80 -12.76 -0.57
C ALA A 164 14.81 -11.66 -0.19
N ARG A 165 15.24 -10.68 0.60
CA ARG A 165 14.41 -9.58 1.10
C ARG A 165 14.80 -8.29 0.43
N ILE A 166 13.84 -7.64 -0.24
CA ILE A 166 14.04 -6.37 -0.95
C ILE A 166 13.12 -5.32 -0.32
N ALA A 167 13.67 -4.23 0.18
CA ALA A 167 12.89 -3.12 0.72
C ALA A 167 12.52 -2.12 -0.38
N LEU A 168 11.27 -1.69 -0.39
CA LEU A 168 10.77 -0.58 -1.20
C LEU A 168 10.72 0.67 -0.32
N LEU A 169 11.75 1.50 -0.35
CA LEU A 169 11.76 2.79 0.34
C LEU A 169 11.38 3.93 -0.62
N GLY A 170 11.22 5.12 -0.09
CA GLY A 170 10.89 6.29 -0.89
C GLY A 170 11.57 7.54 -0.37
N THR A 171 11.74 8.51 -1.24
CA THR A 171 12.29 9.84 -0.88
C THR A 171 11.24 10.72 -0.19
N ASP A 172 9.96 10.31 -0.22
CA ASP A 172 8.86 11.02 0.41
C ASP A 172 7.70 10.08 0.76
N SER A 173 6.68 10.58 1.45
CA SER A 173 5.36 9.94 1.58
C SER A 173 4.61 9.96 0.24
N ALA A 174 3.64 9.08 0.07
CA ALA A 174 2.75 9.01 -1.10
C ALA A 174 3.45 9.00 -2.50
N VAL A 175 4.73 8.62 -2.60
CA VAL A 175 5.47 8.53 -3.88
C VAL A 175 5.21 7.25 -4.68
N GLY A 176 4.33 6.35 -4.22
CA GLY A 176 3.97 5.15 -4.99
C GLY A 176 4.68 3.85 -4.58
N LYS A 177 5.40 3.80 -3.46
CA LYS A 177 6.13 2.61 -2.96
C LYS A 177 5.34 1.31 -3.06
N ARG A 178 4.09 1.31 -2.60
CA ARG A 178 3.23 0.11 -2.62
C ARG A 178 2.86 -0.31 -4.04
N THR A 179 2.59 0.64 -4.94
CA THR A 179 2.32 0.34 -6.35
C THR A 179 3.53 -0.34 -6.99
N THR A 180 4.72 0.20 -6.77
CA THR A 180 5.98 -0.41 -7.23
C THR A 180 6.19 -1.79 -6.63
N ALA A 181 5.96 -1.98 -5.32
CA ALA A 181 6.07 -3.29 -4.69
C ALA A 181 5.17 -4.31 -5.37
N TRP A 182 3.90 -3.97 -5.64
CA TRP A 182 2.99 -4.85 -6.36
C TRP A 182 3.44 -5.11 -7.79
N LYS A 183 3.98 -4.12 -8.51
CA LYS A 183 4.49 -4.32 -9.87
C LYS A 183 5.71 -5.25 -9.91
N VAL A 184 6.59 -5.17 -8.92
CA VAL A 184 7.70 -6.12 -8.77
C VAL A 184 7.18 -7.51 -8.42
N VAL A 185 6.19 -7.64 -7.51
CA VAL A 185 5.54 -8.93 -7.22
C VAL A 185 4.92 -9.53 -8.48
N GLU A 186 4.13 -8.76 -9.25
CA GLU A 186 3.53 -9.21 -10.52
C GLU A 186 4.59 -9.67 -11.53
N GLY A 187 5.68 -8.92 -11.65
CA GLY A 187 6.79 -9.26 -12.54
C GLY A 187 7.50 -10.55 -12.16
N LEU A 188 7.74 -10.76 -10.86
CA LEU A 188 8.33 -12.01 -10.35
C LEU A 188 7.37 -13.20 -10.50
N GLU A 189 6.07 -13.02 -10.20
CA GLU A 189 5.04 -14.05 -10.42
C GLU A 189 4.96 -14.45 -11.90
N ALA A 190 5.03 -13.47 -12.84
CA ALA A 190 5.05 -13.73 -14.28
C ALA A 190 6.30 -14.49 -14.74
N ARG A 191 7.39 -14.37 -14.00
CA ARG A 191 8.63 -15.16 -14.18
C ARG A 191 8.63 -16.48 -13.41
N HIS A 192 7.47 -16.91 -12.90
CA HIS A 192 7.30 -18.14 -12.11
C HIS A 192 8.10 -18.20 -10.82
N ARG A 193 8.40 -17.02 -10.21
CA ARG A 193 9.06 -16.95 -8.90
C ARG A 193 8.03 -16.89 -7.79
N SER A 194 8.32 -17.58 -6.69
CA SER A 194 7.51 -17.49 -5.49
C SER A 194 7.87 -16.23 -4.71
N VAL A 195 6.89 -15.38 -4.46
CA VAL A 195 7.09 -14.08 -3.83
C VAL A 195 5.95 -13.74 -2.87
N GLU A 196 6.30 -13.17 -1.72
CA GLU A 196 5.32 -12.60 -0.79
C GLU A 196 5.64 -11.13 -0.51
N MET A 197 4.59 -10.34 -0.33
CA MET A 197 4.72 -8.95 0.08
C MET A 197 4.48 -8.84 1.58
N ILE A 198 5.37 -8.15 2.28
CA ILE A 198 5.20 -7.73 3.66
C ILE A 198 4.66 -6.31 3.64
N GLY A 199 3.36 -6.16 3.81
CA GLY A 199 2.70 -4.87 3.83
C GLY A 199 2.79 -4.21 5.18
N THR A 200 2.99 -2.90 5.22
CA THR A 200 3.19 -2.14 6.46
C THR A 200 2.08 -1.14 6.76
N GLY A 201 1.03 -1.13 5.95
CA GLY A 201 -0.08 -0.19 6.11
C GLY A 201 -1.45 -0.79 5.82
N GLN A 202 -2.50 -0.07 6.23
CA GLN A 202 -3.89 -0.48 6.08
C GLN A 202 -4.29 -0.75 4.63
N THR A 203 -3.75 0.01 3.67
CA THR A 203 -4.11 -0.21 2.27
C THR A 203 -3.52 -1.50 1.72
N ALA A 204 -2.30 -1.88 2.12
CA ALA A 204 -1.72 -3.17 1.75
C ALA A 204 -2.57 -4.32 2.29
N TRP A 205 -3.04 -4.21 3.53
CA TRP A 205 -3.98 -5.17 4.09
C TRP A 205 -5.27 -5.26 3.26
N MET A 206 -5.89 -4.11 2.92
CA MET A 206 -7.10 -4.06 2.08
C MET A 206 -6.87 -4.60 0.67
N GLN A 207 -5.65 -4.51 0.14
CA GLN A 207 -5.27 -5.11 -1.13
C GLN A 207 -5.07 -6.63 -1.06
N GLY A 208 -5.10 -7.22 0.13
CA GLY A 208 -5.01 -8.67 0.31
C GLY A 208 -3.59 -9.18 0.52
N VAL A 209 -2.70 -8.36 1.09
CA VAL A 209 -1.41 -8.85 1.60
C VAL A 209 -1.68 -9.86 2.73
N ARG A 210 -1.08 -11.05 2.64
CA ARG A 210 -1.25 -12.13 3.63
C ARG A 210 -0.48 -11.86 4.91
N PHE A 211 0.71 -11.27 4.78
CA PHE A 211 1.65 -11.00 5.87
C PHE A 211 1.81 -9.49 6.00
N GLY A 212 0.84 -8.86 6.67
CA GLY A 212 0.78 -7.41 6.80
C GLY A 212 0.77 -6.96 8.26
N ILE A 213 1.28 -5.76 8.46
CA ILE A 213 1.32 -5.05 9.73
C ILE A 213 0.79 -3.64 9.45
N VAL A 214 0.08 -3.04 10.39
CA VAL A 214 -0.24 -1.61 10.32
C VAL A 214 0.68 -0.89 11.31
N LEU A 215 1.89 -0.55 10.85
CA LEU A 215 2.97 -0.07 11.71
C LEU A 215 2.63 1.21 12.47
N ASP A 216 1.92 2.13 11.82
CA ASP A 216 1.55 3.44 12.38
C ASP A 216 0.47 3.37 13.48
N SER A 217 -0.04 2.18 13.79
CA SER A 217 -0.96 1.93 14.89
C SER A 217 -0.34 1.19 16.07
N LEU A 218 0.91 0.76 15.93
CA LEU A 218 1.59 -0.01 16.98
C LEU A 218 2.27 0.88 18.02
N VAL A 219 2.38 0.37 19.24
CA VAL A 219 3.29 0.92 20.24
C VAL A 219 4.73 0.70 19.78
N ASN A 220 5.56 1.75 19.82
CA ASN A 220 6.89 1.78 19.23
C ASN A 220 7.79 0.61 19.66
N ASP A 221 7.73 0.18 20.92
CA ASP A 221 8.53 -0.94 21.45
C ASP A 221 8.33 -2.27 20.71
N PHE A 222 7.19 -2.44 20.04
CA PHE A 222 6.84 -3.69 19.34
C PHE A 222 7.05 -3.60 17.82
N VAL A 223 7.27 -2.42 17.25
CA VAL A 223 7.35 -2.23 15.79
C VAL A 223 8.40 -3.16 15.17
N SER A 224 9.62 -3.17 15.72
CA SER A 224 10.70 -4.04 15.22
C SER A 224 10.37 -5.53 15.34
N GLY A 225 9.75 -5.94 16.45
CA GLY A 225 9.34 -7.32 16.67
C GLY A 225 8.23 -7.77 15.73
N GLU A 226 7.25 -6.90 15.45
CA GLU A 226 6.17 -7.21 14.52
C GLU A 226 6.65 -7.26 13.07
N ILE A 227 7.62 -6.43 12.66
CA ILE A 227 8.27 -6.54 11.35
C ILE A 227 8.97 -7.90 11.22
N GLU A 228 9.80 -8.25 12.20
CA GLU A 228 10.46 -9.56 12.24
C GLU A 228 9.44 -10.70 12.18
N HIS A 229 8.39 -10.62 13.00
CA HIS A 229 7.35 -11.65 13.09
C HIS A 229 6.62 -11.84 11.75
N ALA A 230 6.26 -10.77 11.05
CA ALA A 230 5.59 -10.85 9.75
C ALA A 230 6.49 -11.52 8.69
N VAL A 231 7.78 -11.15 8.64
CA VAL A 231 8.77 -11.77 7.75
C VAL A 231 8.97 -13.25 8.12
N TRP A 232 9.11 -13.55 9.40
CA TRP A 232 9.24 -14.93 9.89
C TRP A 232 8.01 -15.78 9.56
N ARG A 233 6.82 -15.25 9.74
CA ARG A 233 5.57 -15.94 9.37
C ARG A 233 5.52 -16.23 7.88
N ALA A 234 5.83 -15.25 7.03
CA ALA A 234 5.87 -15.46 5.59
C ALA A 234 6.85 -16.58 5.22
N TRP A 235 8.03 -16.60 5.84
CA TRP A 235 9.00 -17.66 5.64
C TRP A 235 8.51 -19.01 6.16
N SER A 236 7.96 -19.08 7.36
CA SER A 236 7.55 -20.35 7.98
C SER A 236 6.33 -20.98 7.28
N GLU A 237 5.39 -20.15 6.79
CA GLU A 237 4.13 -20.61 6.20
C GLU A 237 4.21 -20.83 4.68
N ALA A 238 4.94 -20.00 3.94
CA ALA A 238 4.95 -19.99 2.48
C ALA A 238 6.30 -20.33 1.82
N ARG A 239 7.42 -20.18 2.55
CA ARG A 239 8.78 -20.40 2.01
C ARG A 239 9.02 -19.71 0.66
N PRO A 240 8.69 -18.42 0.50
CA PRO A 240 8.87 -17.75 -0.77
C PRO A 240 10.38 -17.57 -1.08
N GLU A 241 10.72 -17.53 -2.38
CA GLU A 241 12.07 -17.17 -2.83
C GLU A 241 12.37 -15.70 -2.51
N PHE A 242 11.36 -14.83 -2.69
CA PHE A 242 11.49 -13.37 -2.52
C PHE A 242 10.46 -12.82 -1.54
N MET A 243 10.87 -11.79 -0.81
CA MET A 243 9.97 -10.97 0.00
C MET A 243 10.16 -9.50 -0.31
N LEU A 244 9.09 -8.81 -0.68
CA LEU A 244 9.06 -7.36 -0.89
C LEU A 244 8.58 -6.71 0.40
N LEU A 245 9.43 -5.89 1.04
CA LEU A 245 9.10 -5.18 2.27
C LEU A 245 8.62 -3.76 1.92
N GLU A 246 7.35 -3.45 2.17
CA GLU A 246 6.79 -2.12 1.90
C GLU A 246 7.31 -1.09 2.90
N GLY A 247 7.93 0.00 2.41
CA GLY A 247 8.38 1.12 3.23
C GLY A 247 7.26 2.11 3.57
N GLN A 248 7.41 2.78 4.69
CA GLN A 248 6.54 3.88 5.16
C GLN A 248 7.31 5.20 5.10
N GLY A 249 6.62 6.32 4.85
CA GLY A 249 7.21 7.66 4.84
C GLY A 249 8.51 7.76 4.02
N SER A 250 9.50 8.44 4.55
CA SER A 250 10.91 8.39 4.12
C SER A 250 11.83 8.66 5.31
N LEU A 251 13.12 8.27 5.22
CA LEU A 251 14.06 8.46 6.33
C LEU A 251 14.22 9.93 6.73
N MET A 252 14.14 10.85 5.78
CA MET A 252 14.40 12.28 6.00
C MET A 252 13.14 13.15 5.98
N ASN A 253 11.94 12.57 5.83
CA ASN A 253 10.70 13.34 5.88
C ASN A 253 10.44 13.81 7.33
N PRO A 254 10.30 15.11 7.60
CA PRO A 254 10.17 15.63 8.96
C PRO A 254 8.85 15.25 9.64
N ALA A 255 7.79 15.03 8.87
CA ALA A 255 6.47 14.68 9.39
C ALA A 255 6.23 13.18 9.46
N TYR A 256 6.82 12.43 8.53
CA TYR A 256 6.65 10.99 8.41
C TYR A 256 8.01 10.28 8.30
N PRO A 257 8.92 10.45 9.31
CA PRO A 257 10.19 9.74 9.30
C PRO A 257 9.91 8.24 9.46
N GLY A 258 10.25 7.46 8.46
CA GLY A 258 9.91 6.03 8.45
C GLY A 258 10.88 5.21 7.61
N GLY A 259 10.93 3.92 7.89
CA GLY A 259 11.82 2.99 7.20
C GLY A 259 13.03 2.54 8.02
N PHE A 260 13.38 3.23 9.09
CA PHE A 260 14.49 2.84 9.97
C PHE A 260 14.27 1.45 10.56
N GLU A 261 13.10 1.20 11.13
CA GLU A 261 12.72 -0.06 11.75
C GLU A 261 12.66 -1.19 10.71
N LEU A 262 12.17 -0.86 9.50
CA LEU A 262 12.12 -1.80 8.40
C LEU A 262 13.52 -2.24 7.96
N LEU A 263 14.47 -1.30 7.88
CA LEU A 263 15.88 -1.60 7.58
C LEU A 263 16.52 -2.41 8.71
N ALA A 264 16.29 -2.00 9.97
CA ALA A 264 16.91 -2.63 11.13
C ALA A 264 16.36 -4.03 11.41
N ALA A 265 15.04 -4.21 11.45
CA ALA A 265 14.38 -5.46 11.83
C ALA A 265 14.03 -6.35 10.63
N GLY A 266 13.66 -5.77 9.48
CA GLY A 266 13.39 -6.51 8.24
C GLY A 266 14.66 -7.00 7.55
N ARG A 267 15.81 -6.38 7.83
CA ARG A 267 17.15 -6.75 7.35
C ARG A 267 17.14 -7.09 5.86
N PRO A 268 16.73 -6.15 4.98
CA PRO A 268 16.71 -6.41 3.55
C PRO A 268 18.13 -6.64 3.02
N HIS A 269 18.24 -7.38 1.91
CA HIS A 269 19.52 -7.58 1.22
C HIS A 269 19.82 -6.42 0.26
N ALA A 270 18.79 -5.74 -0.22
CA ALA A 270 18.90 -4.56 -1.07
C ALA A 270 17.66 -3.67 -0.94
N VAL A 271 17.76 -2.44 -1.47
CA VAL A 271 16.70 -1.45 -1.49
C VAL A 271 16.41 -1.00 -2.92
N ILE A 272 15.14 -0.92 -3.27
CA ILE A 272 14.65 -0.17 -4.42
C ILE A 272 14.11 1.16 -3.87
N LEU A 273 14.55 2.29 -4.40
CA LEU A 273 14.16 3.61 -3.91
C LEU A 273 13.20 4.29 -4.89
N GLN A 274 11.99 4.59 -4.41
CA GLN A 274 10.97 5.33 -5.15
C GLN A 274 11.19 6.83 -5.03
N HIS A 275 11.19 7.55 -6.15
CA HIS A 275 11.39 8.99 -6.21
C HIS A 275 10.39 9.68 -7.14
N ALA A 276 9.93 10.87 -6.77
CA ALA A 276 9.09 11.75 -7.59
C ALA A 276 9.90 12.99 -7.99
N PRO A 277 10.54 13.01 -9.18
CA PRO A 277 11.51 14.05 -9.55
C PRO A 277 10.90 15.44 -9.72
N ALA A 278 9.59 15.54 -9.99
CA ALA A 278 8.91 16.83 -10.09
C ALA A 278 8.62 17.48 -8.72
N ARG A 279 8.69 16.71 -7.61
CA ARG A 279 8.50 17.26 -6.27
C ARG A 279 9.74 17.97 -5.78
N ARG A 280 9.56 19.21 -5.32
CA ARG A 280 10.61 20.03 -4.71
C ARG A 280 10.57 19.96 -3.19
N ASP A 281 9.36 20.02 -2.62
CA ASP A 281 9.10 19.98 -1.19
C ASP A 281 8.42 18.67 -0.81
N TYR A 282 8.55 18.27 0.45
CA TYR A 282 7.82 17.13 0.99
C TYR A 282 6.30 17.31 0.89
N ASP A 283 5.61 16.21 0.59
CA ASP A 283 4.16 16.15 0.41
C ASP A 283 3.41 16.74 1.62
N GLY A 284 2.64 17.81 1.38
CA GLY A 284 1.91 18.56 2.41
C GLY A 284 2.74 19.57 3.22
N PHE A 285 4.05 19.75 2.92
CA PHE A 285 4.95 20.62 3.68
C PHE A 285 5.71 21.61 2.79
N PRO A 286 5.05 22.65 2.25
CA PRO A 286 5.72 23.70 1.47
C PRO A 286 6.84 24.37 2.27
N GLY A 287 7.99 24.57 1.65
CA GLY A 287 9.18 25.15 2.29
C GLY A 287 10.07 24.13 3.02
N TYR A 288 9.74 22.85 2.96
CA TYR A 288 10.61 21.77 3.44
C TYR A 288 11.13 20.97 2.23
N PRO A 289 12.29 21.35 1.67
CA PRO A 289 12.80 20.76 0.44
C PRO A 289 13.19 19.29 0.65
N ILE A 290 12.88 18.46 -0.35
CA ILE A 290 13.36 17.08 -0.42
C ILE A 290 14.86 17.12 -0.67
N GLN A 291 15.65 16.36 0.12
CA GLN A 291 17.09 16.23 -0.05
C GLN A 291 17.41 15.60 -1.41
N ARG A 292 18.61 15.87 -1.90
CA ARG A 292 19.09 15.31 -3.17
C ARG A 292 19.01 13.79 -3.17
N LEU A 293 18.71 13.22 -4.33
CA LEU A 293 18.56 11.76 -4.48
C LEU A 293 19.80 11.00 -4.01
N THR A 294 20.99 11.50 -4.34
CA THR A 294 22.28 10.90 -3.91
C THR A 294 22.49 10.96 -2.40
N GLU A 295 21.99 11.98 -1.70
CA GLU A 295 22.04 12.07 -0.24
C GLU A 295 21.11 11.07 0.41
N GLN A 296 19.90 10.88 -0.14
CA GLN A 296 18.94 9.89 0.31
C GLN A 296 19.49 8.46 0.15
N ILE A 297 20.09 8.16 -1.01
CA ILE A 297 20.74 6.86 -1.27
C ILE A 297 21.84 6.62 -0.22
N ARG A 298 22.74 7.60 -0.05
CA ARG A 298 23.85 7.50 0.90
C ARG A 298 23.38 7.29 2.34
N ALA A 299 22.30 7.96 2.74
CA ALA A 299 21.73 7.79 4.08
C ALA A 299 21.17 6.37 4.27
N ILE A 300 20.43 5.85 3.30
CA ILE A 300 19.90 4.48 3.33
C ILE A 300 21.05 3.47 3.47
N GLU A 301 22.08 3.59 2.63
CA GLU A 301 23.21 2.68 2.61
C GLU A 301 24.05 2.74 3.91
N LEU A 302 24.25 3.96 4.44
CA LEU A 302 24.97 4.15 5.71
C LEU A 302 24.24 3.51 6.88
N ILE A 303 22.90 3.68 6.95
CA ILE A 303 22.07 3.18 8.05
C ILE A 303 21.89 1.67 7.97
N SER A 304 21.65 1.12 6.78
CA SER A 304 21.34 -0.29 6.59
C SER A 304 22.57 -1.18 6.36
N GLY A 305 23.67 -0.62 5.88
CA GLY A 305 24.80 -1.37 5.32
C GLY A 305 24.43 -2.15 4.06
N ARG A 306 23.34 -1.79 3.38
CA ARG A 306 22.81 -2.49 2.20
C ARG A 306 22.68 -1.54 1.01
N PRO A 307 22.94 -2.00 -0.22
CA PRO A 307 22.93 -1.14 -1.39
C PRO A 307 21.51 -0.74 -1.79
N VAL A 308 21.38 0.49 -2.28
CA VAL A 308 20.27 0.86 -3.17
C VAL A 308 20.64 0.36 -4.56
N VAL A 309 19.86 -0.53 -5.14
CA VAL A 309 20.20 -1.24 -6.38
C VAL A 309 19.45 -0.73 -7.60
N ALA A 310 18.32 -0.06 -7.39
CA ALA A 310 17.51 0.49 -8.47
C ALA A 310 16.66 1.66 -7.98
N LEU A 311 16.22 2.47 -8.91
CA LEU A 311 15.30 3.58 -8.68
C LEU A 311 13.98 3.32 -9.39
N ALA A 312 12.88 3.61 -8.71
CA ALA A 312 11.55 3.62 -9.31
C ALA A 312 11.07 5.07 -9.41
N LEU A 313 10.69 5.50 -10.61
CA LEU A 313 10.22 6.84 -10.86
C LEU A 313 8.71 6.94 -10.64
N ASN A 314 8.28 7.96 -9.92
CA ASN A 314 6.88 8.39 -9.93
C ASN A 314 6.75 9.58 -10.91
N HIS A 315 5.94 9.41 -11.94
CA HIS A 315 5.75 10.38 -13.00
C HIS A 315 4.78 11.54 -12.66
N GLU A 316 4.39 11.69 -11.41
CA GLU A 316 3.54 12.79 -10.97
C GLU A 316 4.07 14.13 -11.48
N GLY A 317 3.23 14.87 -12.23
CA GLY A 317 3.59 16.17 -12.79
C GLY A 317 4.51 16.12 -14.02
N LEU A 318 4.77 14.95 -14.61
CA LEU A 318 5.57 14.77 -15.82
C LEU A 318 4.71 14.32 -17.00
N SER A 319 5.02 14.83 -18.18
CA SER A 319 4.51 14.34 -19.47
C SER A 319 5.30 13.12 -19.96
N GLY A 320 4.82 12.44 -21.02
CA GLY A 320 5.47 11.24 -21.56
C GLY A 320 6.95 11.39 -21.87
N ASP A 321 7.35 12.49 -22.56
CA ASP A 321 8.75 12.75 -22.93
C ASP A 321 9.59 13.14 -21.70
N GLU A 322 8.99 13.84 -20.73
CA GLU A 322 9.66 14.23 -19.49
C GLU A 322 9.93 13.00 -18.60
N ILE A 323 9.10 11.97 -18.64
CA ILE A 323 9.34 10.71 -17.92
C ILE A 323 10.64 10.05 -18.40
N ILE A 324 10.83 9.95 -19.71
CA ILE A 324 12.04 9.37 -20.32
C ILE A 324 13.26 10.19 -19.90
N THR A 325 13.20 11.51 -20.09
CA THR A 325 14.28 12.43 -19.71
C THR A 325 14.62 12.33 -18.22
N ALA A 326 13.63 12.24 -17.34
CA ALA A 326 13.84 12.10 -15.91
C ALA A 326 14.49 10.75 -15.55
N CYS A 327 14.07 9.65 -16.17
CA CYS A 327 14.73 8.34 -15.98
C CYS A 327 16.21 8.40 -16.39
N GLU A 328 16.53 8.97 -17.54
CA GLU A 328 17.90 9.12 -18.02
C GLU A 328 18.74 10.00 -17.08
N ALA A 329 18.20 11.13 -16.65
CA ALA A 329 18.89 12.05 -15.74
C ALA A 329 19.17 11.39 -14.38
N MET A 330 18.18 10.70 -13.79
CA MET A 330 18.36 9.97 -12.52
C MET A 330 19.38 8.85 -12.66
N SER A 331 19.36 8.11 -13.78
CA SER A 331 20.34 7.06 -14.05
C SER A 331 21.75 7.62 -14.22
N ALA A 332 21.89 8.74 -14.94
CA ALA A 332 23.18 9.42 -15.12
C ALA A 332 23.75 9.98 -13.80
N GLU A 333 22.88 10.51 -12.92
CA GLU A 333 23.28 11.05 -11.61
C GLU A 333 23.76 9.94 -10.65
N THR A 334 23.10 8.78 -10.68
CA THR A 334 23.29 7.74 -9.64
C THR A 334 24.04 6.50 -10.11
N GLY A 335 24.12 6.27 -11.43
CA GLY A 335 24.64 5.03 -12.02
C GLY A 335 23.70 3.83 -11.84
N LEU A 336 22.48 4.03 -11.35
CA LEU A 336 21.52 2.97 -11.08
C LEU A 336 20.50 2.84 -12.23
N PRO A 337 19.94 1.65 -12.47
CA PRO A 337 18.81 1.49 -13.37
C PRO A 337 17.57 2.19 -12.79
N VAL A 338 16.82 2.86 -13.67
CA VAL A 338 15.60 3.61 -13.35
C VAL A 338 14.46 3.13 -14.22
N ALA A 339 13.30 2.90 -13.64
CA ALA A 339 12.08 2.61 -14.40
C ALA A 339 10.86 3.28 -13.76
N ASP A 340 9.89 3.66 -14.60
CA ASP A 340 8.53 3.99 -14.16
C ASP A 340 7.73 2.69 -14.02
N PRO A 341 7.25 2.33 -12.81
CA PRO A 341 6.55 1.06 -12.61
C PRO A 341 5.21 0.95 -13.33
N LEU A 342 4.62 2.05 -13.79
CA LEU A 342 3.33 2.06 -14.47
C LEU A 342 3.44 2.14 -16.00
N HIS A 343 4.51 2.73 -16.52
CA HIS A 343 4.67 2.97 -17.95
C HIS A 343 5.99 2.44 -18.54
N GLY A 344 6.96 2.10 -17.68
CA GLY A 344 8.29 1.65 -18.12
C GLY A 344 8.45 0.12 -18.09
N ASP A 345 9.58 -0.33 -18.65
CA ASP A 345 10.02 -1.72 -18.55
C ASP A 345 10.69 -1.95 -17.18
N LEU A 346 10.12 -2.84 -16.37
CA LEU A 346 10.70 -3.28 -15.10
C LEU A 346 11.72 -4.42 -15.25
N GLY A 347 11.93 -4.94 -16.45
CA GLY A 347 12.86 -6.04 -16.73
C GLY A 347 14.21 -5.88 -16.02
N PRO A 348 14.93 -4.77 -16.20
CA PRO A 348 16.23 -4.56 -15.55
C PRO A 348 16.19 -4.59 -14.01
N ILE A 349 15.11 -4.08 -13.39
CA ILE A 349 14.92 -4.14 -11.94
C ILE A 349 14.65 -5.57 -11.48
N LEU A 350 13.82 -6.30 -12.22
CA LEU A 350 13.51 -7.71 -11.92
C LEU A 350 14.75 -8.59 -12.05
N ASP A 351 15.58 -8.37 -13.05
CA ASP A 351 16.85 -9.10 -13.24
C ASP A 351 17.78 -8.92 -12.03
N LEU A 352 17.94 -7.69 -11.53
CA LEU A 352 18.71 -7.41 -10.33
C LEU A 352 18.13 -8.08 -9.08
N VAL A 353 16.80 -8.08 -8.93
CA VAL A 353 16.15 -8.77 -7.81
C VAL A 353 16.43 -10.27 -7.87
N GLU A 354 16.35 -10.89 -9.04
CA GLU A 354 16.66 -12.31 -9.23
C GLU A 354 18.14 -12.62 -8.99
N GLU A 355 19.06 -11.75 -9.41
CA GLU A 355 20.49 -11.88 -9.10
C GLU A 355 20.76 -11.86 -7.59
N ILE A 356 20.08 -10.96 -6.85
CA ILE A 356 20.19 -10.91 -5.39
C ILE A 356 19.68 -12.22 -4.79
N GLY A 357 18.53 -12.72 -5.25
CA GLY A 357 17.98 -14.00 -4.82
C GLY A 357 18.95 -15.16 -5.06
N ALA A 358 19.60 -15.19 -6.22
CA ALA A 358 20.57 -16.23 -6.55
C ALA A 358 21.83 -16.21 -5.67
N ARG A 359 22.20 -15.06 -5.10
CA ARG A 359 23.34 -14.93 -4.16
C ARG A 359 22.93 -15.32 -2.74
N GLU A 360 21.81 -14.81 -2.28
CA GLU A 360 21.39 -14.92 -0.86
C GLU A 360 20.72 -16.27 -0.54
N CYS A 361 20.02 -16.91 -1.50
CA CYS A 361 19.41 -18.22 -1.29
C CYS A 361 20.43 -19.40 -1.38
N ARG A 362 21.70 -19.14 -1.69
CA ARG A 362 22.78 -20.16 -1.74
C ARG A 362 23.62 -20.23 -0.47
N ALA A 363 23.46 -19.27 0.43
CA ALA A 363 24.15 -19.21 1.71
C ALA A 363 23.27 -19.79 2.83
#